data_79c9d76ee623d2ed018a708ad998e166
#
_entry.id   79c9d76ee623d2ed018a708ad998e166
#
_cell.length_a   1.000
_cell.length_b   1.000
_cell.length_c   1.000
_cell.angle_alpha   90.00
_cell.angle_beta   90.00
_cell.angle_gamma   90.00
#
_symmetry.space_group_name_H-M   'P 1'
#
loop_
_entity.id
_entity.type
_entity.pdbx_description
1 polymer ?
#
loop_
_entity_poly.entity_id
_entity_poly.type
_entity_poly.pdbx_seq_one_letter_code
_entity_poly.pdbx_strand_id
1 'polypeptide(L)'
;AVAAGKHVFLAKPVAVDVPGCRSVEESGRKATEKQRCFLVDFQTRTDPFYREAVKRAQYGDIGRIVCGEATYFCGPTWGDQAKWLAEKPGDPEMRLKAWGLDRALSGDVITEQNIHALDVAAWVLDAAPLHAVGSGGRKARTAGTCWDHFSVTFTYPQDVLVPFSSTQLGDGWDDICCRMYGTDGTLDSHYFGEVSIRGRLPYRGGKIPGRYQDG
;
A
#
# COMPACT_ATOMS: atom_id res chain seq x y z
N ALA A 1 13.78 -12.40 -16.73
CA ALA A 1 13.17 -11.53 -17.76
C ALA A 1 14.17 -10.45 -18.21
N VAL A 2 14.71 -9.60 -17.31
CA VAL A 2 15.61 -8.47 -17.64
C VAL A 2 16.91 -8.92 -18.31
N ALA A 3 17.53 -10.00 -17.81
CA ALA A 3 18.75 -10.56 -18.43
C ALA A 3 18.51 -10.95 -19.91
N ALA A 4 17.33 -11.48 -20.20
CA ALA A 4 16.89 -11.86 -21.56
C ALA A 4 16.35 -10.68 -22.39
N GLY A 5 16.51 -9.43 -21.96
CA GLY A 5 16.10 -8.24 -22.68
C GLY A 5 14.59 -8.05 -22.80
N LYS A 6 13.79 -8.61 -21.89
CA LYS A 6 12.33 -8.51 -21.90
C LYS A 6 11.85 -7.32 -21.08
N HIS A 7 10.68 -6.77 -21.46
CA HIS A 7 9.92 -5.87 -20.59
C HIS A 7 9.34 -6.65 -19.40
N VAL A 8 9.13 -5.97 -18.28
CA VAL A 8 8.62 -6.58 -17.05
C VAL A 8 7.40 -5.80 -16.56
N PHE A 9 6.33 -6.51 -16.27
CA PHE A 9 5.21 -6.06 -15.47
C PHE A 9 5.21 -6.89 -14.18
N LEU A 10 5.37 -6.25 -13.05
CA LEU A 10 5.50 -6.89 -11.74
C LEU A 10 4.37 -6.42 -10.84
N ALA A 11 3.55 -7.34 -10.38
CA ALA A 11 2.53 -7.03 -9.38
C ALA A 11 3.17 -6.66 -8.03
N LYS A 12 2.52 -5.79 -7.29
CA LYS A 12 2.83 -5.55 -5.87
C LYS A 12 2.46 -6.82 -5.03
N PRO A 13 3.06 -7.07 -3.88
CA PRO A 13 4.31 -6.47 -3.41
C PRO A 13 5.50 -6.97 -4.22
N VAL A 14 6.52 -6.14 -4.32
CA VAL A 14 7.71 -6.49 -5.15
C VAL A 14 8.51 -7.63 -4.53
N ALA A 15 8.50 -7.75 -3.21
CA ALA A 15 9.15 -8.80 -2.44
C ALA A 15 8.61 -8.84 -1.00
N VAL A 16 8.98 -9.86 -0.25
CA VAL A 16 8.57 -10.08 1.15
C VAL A 16 9.64 -9.67 2.16
N ASP A 17 10.83 -9.32 1.69
CA ASP A 17 11.99 -8.95 2.50
C ASP A 17 12.87 -7.90 1.82
N VAL A 18 13.81 -7.33 2.60
CA VAL A 18 14.74 -6.30 2.10
C VAL A 18 15.68 -6.81 1.01
N PRO A 19 16.29 -8.00 1.10
CA PRO A 19 17.10 -8.54 0.02
C PRO A 19 16.36 -8.69 -1.30
N GLY A 20 15.12 -9.18 -1.26
CA GLY A 20 14.25 -9.29 -2.42
C GLY A 20 13.91 -7.92 -3.02
N CYS A 21 13.56 -6.93 -2.19
CA CYS A 21 13.31 -5.56 -2.66
C CYS A 21 14.54 -4.98 -3.38
N ARG A 22 15.74 -5.13 -2.82
CA ARG A 22 16.99 -4.67 -3.45
C ARG A 22 17.28 -5.38 -4.77
N SER A 23 17.00 -6.66 -4.85
CA SER A 23 17.16 -7.45 -6.09
C SER A 23 16.22 -6.98 -7.20
N VAL A 24 14.97 -6.62 -6.83
CA VAL A 24 14.00 -6.07 -7.77
C VAL A 24 14.39 -4.66 -8.22
N GLU A 25 14.83 -3.80 -7.30
CA GLU A 25 15.33 -2.46 -7.60
C GLU A 25 16.51 -2.50 -8.60
N GLU A 26 17.50 -3.36 -8.33
CA GLU A 26 18.64 -3.58 -9.22
C GLU A 26 18.21 -4.10 -10.61
N SER A 27 17.21 -4.97 -10.63
CA SER A 27 16.63 -5.47 -11.89
C SER A 27 15.93 -4.37 -12.67
N GLY A 28 15.22 -3.48 -11.99
CA GLY A 28 14.57 -2.31 -12.58
C GLY A 28 15.60 -1.35 -13.18
N ARG A 29 16.68 -1.05 -12.47
CA ARG A 29 17.79 -0.23 -12.95
C ARG A 29 18.43 -0.82 -14.22
N LYS A 30 18.74 -2.11 -14.21
CA LYS A 30 19.27 -2.83 -15.39
C LYS A 30 18.28 -2.83 -16.58
N ALA A 31 16.98 -2.88 -16.32
CA ALA A 31 15.99 -2.78 -17.38
C ALA A 31 16.02 -1.40 -18.05
N THR A 32 16.10 -0.33 -17.26
CA THR A 32 16.22 1.05 -17.75
C THR A 32 17.47 1.23 -18.61
N GLU A 33 18.64 0.74 -18.15
CA GLU A 33 19.91 0.76 -18.91
C GLU A 33 19.79 0.06 -20.27
N LYS A 34 18.99 -1.00 -20.32
CA LYS A 34 18.70 -1.75 -21.56
C LYS A 34 17.53 -1.19 -22.37
N GLN A 35 17.01 -0.03 -22.00
CA GLN A 35 15.81 0.59 -22.64
C GLN A 35 14.61 -0.37 -22.63
N ARG A 36 14.38 -1.05 -21.50
CA ARG A 36 13.23 -1.92 -21.28
C ARG A 36 12.32 -1.33 -20.21
N CYS A 37 11.01 -1.48 -20.39
CA CYS A 37 10.04 -1.11 -19.38
C CYS A 37 10.15 -2.10 -18.22
N PHE A 38 10.12 -1.56 -17.01
CA PHE A 38 9.95 -2.30 -15.77
C PHE A 38 8.88 -1.58 -14.97
N LEU A 39 7.65 -2.09 -14.98
CA LEU A 39 6.51 -1.48 -14.32
C LEU A 39 6.16 -2.29 -13.09
N VAL A 40 6.06 -1.60 -11.95
CA VAL A 40 5.46 -2.15 -10.73
C VAL A 40 4.00 -1.71 -10.68
N ASP A 41 3.10 -2.66 -10.48
CA ASP A 41 1.66 -2.41 -10.45
C ASP A 41 1.21 -1.84 -9.10
N PHE A 42 1.07 -0.52 -9.06
CA PHE A 42 0.32 0.22 -8.04
C PHE A 42 -0.84 0.94 -8.72
N GLN A 43 -2.03 0.38 -8.66
CA GLN A 43 -3.17 0.85 -9.43
C GLN A 43 -3.56 2.31 -9.11
N THR A 44 -3.38 2.79 -7.88
CA THR A 44 -3.60 4.19 -7.52
C THR A 44 -2.73 5.14 -8.32
N ARG A 45 -1.50 4.74 -8.67
CA ARG A 45 -0.58 5.54 -9.49
C ARG A 45 -1.02 5.69 -10.95
N THR A 46 -1.96 4.87 -11.43
CA THR A 46 -2.56 4.98 -12.77
C THR A 46 -3.89 5.74 -12.76
N ASP A 47 -4.46 6.02 -11.59
CA ASP A 47 -5.71 6.76 -11.42
C ASP A 47 -5.50 8.24 -11.75
N PRO A 48 -6.23 8.83 -12.72
CA PRO A 48 -6.04 10.21 -13.13
C PRO A 48 -6.38 11.22 -12.03
N PHE A 49 -7.33 10.90 -11.14
CA PHE A 49 -7.70 11.77 -10.03
C PHE A 49 -6.63 11.80 -8.96
N TYR A 50 -6.07 10.63 -8.61
CA TYR A 50 -4.92 10.54 -7.72
C TYR A 50 -3.69 11.23 -8.29
N ARG A 51 -3.40 11.00 -9.56
CA ARG A 51 -2.26 11.66 -10.24
C ARG A 51 -2.35 13.17 -10.19
N GLU A 52 -3.53 13.72 -10.44
CA GLU A 52 -3.73 15.17 -10.37
C GLU A 52 -3.62 15.68 -8.93
N ALA A 53 -4.23 15.01 -7.95
CA ALA A 53 -4.15 15.41 -6.54
C ALA A 53 -2.73 15.38 -6.01
N VAL A 54 -1.98 14.29 -6.27
CA VAL A 54 -0.58 14.16 -5.86
C VAL A 54 0.30 15.22 -6.52
N LYS A 55 0.14 15.41 -7.83
CA LYS A 55 0.83 16.47 -8.58
C LYS A 55 0.59 17.84 -7.92
N ARG A 56 -0.66 18.20 -7.62
CA ARG A 56 -1.01 19.46 -6.97
C ARG A 56 -0.36 19.61 -5.60
N ALA A 57 -0.39 18.56 -4.78
CA ALA A 57 0.26 18.56 -3.48
C ALA A 57 1.77 18.81 -3.58
N GLN A 58 2.43 18.12 -4.52
CA GLN A 58 3.87 18.29 -4.79
C GLN A 58 4.22 19.66 -5.37
N TYR A 59 3.33 20.30 -6.13
CA TYR A 59 3.49 21.67 -6.63
C TYR A 59 3.14 22.75 -5.60
N GLY A 60 2.72 22.38 -4.38
CA GLY A 60 2.51 23.28 -3.28
C GLY A 60 1.09 23.79 -3.08
N ASP A 61 0.07 23.19 -3.73
CA ASP A 61 -1.33 23.61 -3.55
C ASP A 61 -1.81 23.46 -2.10
N ILE A 62 -1.20 22.55 -1.32
CA ILE A 62 -1.47 22.39 0.12
C ILE A 62 -0.43 23.08 1.01
N GLY A 63 0.50 23.83 0.43
CA GLY A 63 1.64 24.42 1.15
C GLY A 63 2.68 23.37 1.55
N ARG A 64 3.50 23.67 2.57
CA ARG A 64 4.48 22.71 3.10
C ARG A 64 3.75 21.63 3.90
N ILE A 65 4.00 20.36 3.57
CA ILE A 65 3.43 19.23 4.31
C ILE A 65 4.05 19.20 5.71
N VAL A 66 3.21 19.10 6.73
CA VAL A 66 3.57 19.11 8.16
C VAL A 66 3.51 17.71 8.75
N CYS A 67 2.46 16.99 8.46
CA CYS A 67 2.25 15.61 8.90
C CYS A 67 1.21 14.93 8.00
N GLY A 68 0.98 13.66 8.23
CA GLY A 68 -0.07 12.91 7.54
C GLY A 68 -0.63 11.80 8.42
N GLU A 69 -1.52 11.04 7.88
CA GLU A 69 -2.00 9.77 8.42
C GLU A 69 -2.36 8.80 7.29
N ALA A 70 -2.25 7.52 7.54
CA ALA A 70 -2.74 6.50 6.62
C ALA A 70 -3.46 5.40 7.40
N THR A 71 -4.50 4.84 6.80
CA THR A 71 -5.26 3.74 7.39
C THR A 71 -5.51 2.64 6.39
N TYR A 72 -5.69 1.42 6.90
CA TYR A 72 -6.16 0.30 6.12
C TYR A 72 -7.10 -0.55 6.98
N PHE A 73 -8.32 -0.08 7.12
CA PHE A 73 -9.36 -0.79 7.87
C PHE A 73 -10.27 -1.53 6.92
N CYS A 74 -10.35 -2.84 7.06
CA CYS A 74 -11.24 -3.67 6.28
C CYS A 74 -11.63 -4.93 7.07
N GLY A 75 -12.66 -5.63 6.59
CA GLY A 75 -13.03 -6.93 7.07
C GLY A 75 -11.97 -8.01 6.81
N PRO A 76 -12.20 -9.24 7.29
CA PRO A 76 -11.31 -10.37 7.03
C PRO A 76 -11.19 -10.65 5.53
N THR A 77 -9.96 -10.70 5.05
CA THR A 77 -9.65 -11.05 3.66
C THR A 77 -9.21 -12.49 3.55
N TRP A 78 -9.25 -13.03 2.31
CA TRP A 78 -8.82 -14.39 1.99
C TRP A 78 -9.59 -15.50 2.73
N GLY A 79 -10.91 -15.33 2.88
CA GLY A 79 -11.76 -16.32 3.53
C GLY A 79 -11.68 -17.72 2.92
N ASP A 80 -11.52 -17.82 1.58
CA ASP A 80 -11.34 -19.10 0.91
C ASP A 80 -10.01 -19.76 1.25
N GLN A 81 -8.93 -18.97 1.32
CA GLN A 81 -7.62 -19.47 1.75
C GLN A 81 -7.65 -19.99 3.19
N ALA A 82 -8.42 -19.34 4.07
CA ALA A 82 -8.61 -19.82 5.44
C ALA A 82 -9.32 -21.18 5.48
N LYS A 83 -10.34 -21.39 4.62
CA LYS A 83 -11.02 -22.67 4.48
C LYS A 83 -10.08 -23.77 4.00
N TRP A 84 -9.27 -23.52 2.98
CA TRP A 84 -8.30 -24.49 2.46
C TRP A 84 -7.29 -24.94 3.53
N LEU A 85 -6.78 -24.01 4.32
CA LEU A 85 -5.89 -24.33 5.44
C LEU A 85 -6.57 -25.13 6.55
N ALA A 86 -7.86 -24.86 6.80
CA ALA A 86 -8.64 -25.61 7.80
C ALA A 86 -8.96 -27.04 7.33
N GLU A 87 -9.24 -27.23 6.04
CA GLU A 87 -9.56 -28.55 5.47
C GLU A 87 -8.34 -29.49 5.45
N LYS A 88 -7.14 -28.94 5.20
CA LYS A 88 -5.89 -29.71 5.12
C LYS A 88 -4.76 -29.05 5.91
N PRO A 89 -4.81 -29.09 7.25
CA PRO A 89 -3.77 -28.51 8.09
C PRO A 89 -2.40 -29.15 7.82
N GLY A 90 -1.39 -28.32 7.59
CA GLY A 90 -0.01 -28.77 7.37
C GLY A 90 0.31 -29.27 5.97
N ASP A 91 -0.66 -29.28 5.04
CA ASP A 91 -0.41 -29.61 3.64
C ASP A 91 0.42 -28.49 2.95
N PRO A 92 1.62 -28.79 2.42
CA PRO A 92 2.47 -27.77 1.78
C PRO A 92 1.82 -27.15 0.53
N GLU A 93 1.02 -27.89 -0.23
CA GLU A 93 0.33 -27.36 -1.40
C GLU A 93 -0.76 -26.36 -0.99
N MET A 94 -1.53 -26.68 0.05
CA MET A 94 -2.53 -25.76 0.58
C MET A 94 -1.89 -24.51 1.18
N ARG A 95 -0.73 -24.65 1.81
CA ARG A 95 0.05 -23.50 2.29
C ARG A 95 0.45 -22.57 1.14
N LEU A 96 0.91 -23.11 0.02
CA LEU A 96 1.26 -22.32 -1.17
C LEU A 96 0.03 -21.68 -1.82
N LYS A 97 -1.10 -22.39 -1.89
CA LYS A 97 -2.37 -21.83 -2.38
C LYS A 97 -2.89 -20.72 -1.48
N ALA A 98 -2.73 -20.88 -0.17
CA ALA A 98 -3.13 -19.90 0.83
C ALA A 98 -2.00 -18.91 1.19
N TRP A 99 -1.17 -18.54 0.23
CA TRP A 99 0.01 -17.70 0.40
C TRP A 99 -0.29 -16.36 1.08
N GLY A 100 -1.44 -15.76 0.85
CA GLY A 100 -1.85 -14.49 1.44
C GLY A 100 -1.99 -14.53 2.96
N LEU A 101 -2.23 -15.73 3.53
CA LEU A 101 -2.30 -15.96 4.97
C LEU A 101 -0.97 -16.44 5.60
N ASP A 102 0.05 -16.68 4.79
CA ASP A 102 1.38 -17.07 5.26
C ASP A 102 2.33 -15.87 5.23
N ARG A 103 2.76 -15.44 6.43
CA ARG A 103 3.64 -14.27 6.58
C ARG A 103 4.98 -14.41 5.85
N ALA A 104 5.53 -15.62 5.75
CA ALA A 104 6.77 -15.84 5.05
C ALA A 104 6.62 -15.76 3.52
N LEU A 105 5.42 -16.04 3.00
CA LEU A 105 5.14 -16.01 1.56
C LEU A 105 4.58 -14.65 1.10
N SER A 106 3.85 -13.94 1.96
CA SER A 106 3.19 -12.66 1.63
C SER A 106 3.92 -11.42 2.13
N GLY A 107 4.82 -11.56 3.11
CA GLY A 107 5.39 -10.43 3.84
C GLY A 107 4.45 -9.84 4.88
N ASP A 108 3.39 -10.58 5.26
CA ASP A 108 2.27 -10.16 6.10
C ASP A 108 1.34 -9.15 5.40
N VAL A 109 0.19 -8.88 5.99
CA VAL A 109 -0.81 -7.95 5.43
C VAL A 109 -0.29 -6.52 5.29
N ILE A 110 0.66 -6.11 6.12
CA ILE A 110 1.29 -4.79 6.00
C ILE A 110 2.03 -4.64 4.66
N THR A 111 2.66 -5.69 4.17
CA THR A 111 3.38 -5.69 2.90
C THR A 111 2.45 -6.00 1.73
N GLU A 112 1.53 -6.95 1.89
CA GLU A 112 0.70 -7.43 0.79
C GLU A 112 -0.46 -6.49 0.48
N GLN A 113 -1.20 -6.04 1.48
CA GLN A 113 -2.37 -5.18 1.28
C GLN A 113 -2.16 -3.73 1.69
N ASN A 114 -1.64 -3.51 2.89
CA ASN A 114 -1.58 -2.17 3.46
C ASN A 114 -0.61 -1.26 2.68
N ILE A 115 0.27 -1.85 1.89
CA ILE A 115 1.18 -1.13 1.00
C ILE A 115 0.47 -0.14 0.06
N HIS A 116 -0.80 -0.37 -0.28
CA HIS A 116 -1.56 0.56 -1.12
C HIS A 116 -1.74 1.94 -0.47
N ALA A 117 -2.03 2.00 0.84
CA ALA A 117 -2.13 3.27 1.56
C ALA A 117 -0.75 3.88 1.84
N LEU A 118 0.23 3.04 2.17
CA LEU A 118 1.60 3.45 2.43
C LEU A 118 2.30 3.97 1.16
N ASP A 119 2.00 3.39 0.00
CA ASP A 119 2.50 3.86 -1.28
C ASP A 119 2.00 5.27 -1.62
N VAL A 120 0.73 5.57 -1.33
CA VAL A 120 0.19 6.92 -1.54
C VAL A 120 0.93 7.94 -0.66
N ALA A 121 1.21 7.61 0.60
CA ALA A 121 1.98 8.48 1.49
C ALA A 121 3.38 8.76 0.92
N ALA A 122 4.12 7.72 0.54
CA ALA A 122 5.43 7.85 -0.06
C ALA A 122 5.39 8.64 -1.39
N TRP A 123 4.35 8.44 -2.18
CA TRP A 123 4.16 9.15 -3.44
C TRP A 123 3.89 10.64 -3.26
N VAL A 124 3.00 11.01 -2.33
CA VAL A 124 2.72 12.43 -2.05
C VAL A 124 3.96 13.13 -1.52
N LEU A 125 4.72 12.48 -0.64
CA LEU A 125 5.94 13.03 -0.03
C LEU A 125 7.16 12.97 -0.97
N ASP A 126 7.06 12.25 -2.08
CA ASP A 126 8.18 11.95 -3.00
C ASP A 126 9.44 11.48 -2.28
N ALA A 127 9.25 10.67 -1.24
CA ALA A 127 10.33 10.22 -0.38
C ALA A 127 10.04 8.84 0.22
N ALA A 128 11.11 8.12 0.56
CA ALA A 128 11.03 6.96 1.44
C ALA A 128 11.09 7.39 2.92
N PRO A 129 10.46 6.64 3.84
CA PRO A 129 10.60 6.91 5.27
C PRO A 129 12.05 6.64 5.73
N LEU A 130 12.53 7.44 6.66
CA LEU A 130 13.87 7.30 7.26
C LEU A 130 13.89 6.19 8.30
N HIS A 131 12.82 6.08 9.08
CA HIS A 131 12.62 5.03 10.08
C HIS A 131 11.14 4.85 10.41
N ALA A 132 10.83 3.77 11.08
CA ALA A 132 9.50 3.46 11.58
C ALA A 132 9.56 2.85 12.98
N VAL A 133 8.56 3.18 13.79
CA VAL A 133 8.35 2.58 15.11
C VAL A 133 6.92 2.11 15.20
N GLY A 134 6.71 0.89 15.63
CA GLY A 134 5.35 0.38 15.70
C GLY A 134 5.24 -0.99 16.34
N SER A 135 4.02 -1.45 16.40
CA SER A 135 3.63 -2.75 16.90
C SER A 135 2.42 -3.27 16.13
N GLY A 136 2.09 -4.52 16.36
CA GLY A 136 0.92 -5.17 15.79
C GLY A 136 0.72 -6.53 16.45
N GLY A 137 -0.17 -7.31 15.91
CA GLY A 137 -0.41 -8.62 16.46
C GLY A 137 -1.46 -9.43 15.73
N ARG A 138 -1.71 -10.60 16.30
CA ARG A 138 -2.71 -11.54 15.85
C ARG A 138 -3.61 -11.88 17.03
N LYS A 139 -4.86 -11.42 17.00
CA LYS A 139 -5.83 -11.58 18.08
C LYS A 139 -7.11 -12.30 17.65
N ALA A 140 -7.57 -12.05 16.46
CA ALA A 140 -8.82 -12.60 15.93
C ALA A 140 -8.59 -13.64 14.82
N ARG A 141 -7.56 -13.47 13.98
CA ARG A 141 -7.27 -14.38 12.89
C ARG A 141 -6.91 -15.78 13.40
N THR A 142 -7.64 -16.79 12.98
CA THR A 142 -7.45 -18.20 13.39
C THR A 142 -6.61 -18.99 12.41
N ALA A 143 -6.69 -18.67 11.11
CA ALA A 143 -5.96 -19.36 10.04
C ALA A 143 -4.68 -18.61 9.62
N GLY A 144 -3.67 -19.38 9.20
CA GLY A 144 -2.40 -18.85 8.71
C GLY A 144 -1.50 -18.29 9.81
N THR A 145 -0.51 -17.48 9.42
CA THR A 145 0.51 -16.89 10.31
C THR A 145 0.54 -15.36 10.29
N CYS A 146 -0.22 -14.73 9.39
CA CYS A 146 -0.30 -13.27 9.29
C CYS A 146 -0.97 -12.63 10.51
N TRP A 147 -0.55 -11.44 10.82
CA TRP A 147 -1.18 -10.59 11.83
C TRP A 147 -2.50 -10.02 11.30
N ASP A 148 -3.31 -9.48 12.20
CA ASP A 148 -4.63 -8.92 11.86
C ASP A 148 -4.76 -7.42 12.20
N HIS A 149 -3.75 -6.84 12.84
CA HIS A 149 -3.70 -5.40 13.11
C HIS A 149 -2.27 -4.89 13.24
N PHE A 150 -2.09 -3.61 12.84
CA PHE A 150 -0.83 -2.88 12.95
C PHE A 150 -1.09 -1.45 13.41
N SER A 151 -0.12 -0.91 14.17
CA SER A 151 -0.02 0.51 14.50
C SER A 151 1.46 0.90 14.37
N VAL A 152 1.77 1.75 13.39
CA VAL A 152 3.15 2.10 13.03
C VAL A 152 3.22 3.60 12.76
N THR A 153 4.24 4.28 13.26
CA THR A 153 4.54 5.65 12.88
C THR A 153 5.77 5.66 11.98
N PHE A 154 5.61 6.15 10.76
CA PHE A 154 6.70 6.38 9.83
C PHE A 154 7.19 7.82 9.95
N THR A 155 8.51 8.01 10.01
CA THR A 155 9.15 9.32 9.97
C THR A 155 9.81 9.51 8.61
N TYR A 156 9.37 10.52 7.90
CA TYR A 156 9.89 10.92 6.60
C TYR A 156 10.89 12.09 6.75
N PRO A 157 11.61 12.47 5.67
CA PRO A 157 12.46 13.66 5.69
C PRO A 157 11.71 14.90 6.19
N GLN A 158 12.45 15.84 6.79
CA GLN A 158 11.92 17.07 7.42
C GLN A 158 10.99 16.78 8.61
N ASP A 159 11.20 15.64 9.29
CA ASP A 159 10.44 15.21 10.47
C ASP A 159 8.92 15.08 10.24
N VAL A 160 8.51 14.83 8.98
CA VAL A 160 7.11 14.58 8.67
C VAL A 160 6.71 13.22 9.23
N LEU A 161 5.78 13.23 10.19
CA LEU A 161 5.23 12.02 10.81
C LEU A 161 3.97 11.56 10.07
N VAL A 162 3.93 10.26 9.77
CA VAL A 162 2.76 9.60 9.19
C VAL A 162 2.42 8.37 10.04
N PRO A 163 1.54 8.51 11.04
CA PRO A 163 0.91 7.38 11.72
C PRO A 163 0.14 6.52 10.72
N PHE A 164 0.29 5.23 10.86
CA PHE A 164 -0.43 4.22 10.09
C PHE A 164 -1.12 3.25 11.04
N SER A 165 -2.39 2.97 10.79
CA SER A 165 -3.15 1.96 11.52
C SER A 165 -3.89 1.05 10.55
N SER A 166 -3.91 -0.25 10.84
CA SER A 166 -4.67 -1.20 10.05
C SER A 166 -5.32 -2.27 10.89
N THR A 167 -6.46 -2.76 10.43
CA THR A 167 -7.15 -3.94 10.95
C THR A 167 -7.75 -4.75 9.82
N GLN A 168 -7.85 -6.07 10.04
CA GLN A 168 -8.61 -7.01 9.22
C GLN A 168 -9.56 -7.81 10.11
N LEU A 169 -10.48 -7.10 10.75
CA LEU A 169 -11.36 -7.63 11.77
C LEU A 169 -12.81 -7.40 11.38
N GLY A 170 -13.62 -8.46 11.43
CA GLY A 170 -15.08 -8.41 11.38
C GLY A 170 -15.73 -7.45 10.37
N ASP A 171 -17.04 -7.41 10.37
CA ASP A 171 -17.81 -6.41 9.65
C ASP A 171 -17.90 -5.14 10.50
N GLY A 172 -17.43 -4.03 9.99
CA GLY A 172 -17.39 -2.80 10.77
C GLY A 172 -17.03 -1.58 9.95
N TRP A 173 -16.14 -0.80 10.48
CA TRP A 173 -15.65 0.41 9.81
C TRP A 173 -14.57 0.07 8.80
N ASP A 174 -14.87 0.26 7.52
CA ASP A 174 -13.92 0.14 6.43
C ASP A 174 -13.45 1.52 5.99
N ASP A 175 -12.12 1.74 6.01
CA ASP A 175 -11.52 2.96 5.51
C ASP A 175 -10.06 2.71 5.12
N ILE A 176 -9.79 2.82 3.82
CA ILE A 176 -8.45 2.74 3.28
C ILE A 176 -8.10 4.12 2.76
N CYS A 177 -7.39 4.89 3.56
CA CYS A 177 -7.12 6.27 3.23
C CYS A 177 -5.67 6.68 3.45
N CYS A 178 -5.33 7.81 2.84
CA CYS A 178 -4.14 8.58 3.14
C CYS A 178 -4.50 10.06 3.15
N ARG A 179 -4.18 10.76 4.24
CA ARG A 179 -4.33 12.22 4.36
C ARG A 179 -3.00 12.86 4.61
N MET A 180 -2.76 13.97 3.92
CA MET A 180 -1.56 14.79 4.13
C MET A 180 -1.98 16.21 4.47
N TYR A 181 -1.50 16.69 5.60
CA TYR A 181 -1.82 18.00 6.17
C TYR A 181 -0.69 18.98 5.85
N GLY A 182 -1.00 19.97 5.04
CA GLY A 182 -0.09 21.05 4.70
C GLY A 182 -0.48 22.37 5.38
N THR A 183 0.38 23.37 5.25
CA THR A 183 0.15 24.70 5.84
C THR A 183 -1.02 25.46 5.21
N ASP A 184 -1.39 25.14 3.98
CA ASP A 184 -2.40 25.86 3.19
C ASP A 184 -3.59 24.96 2.80
N GLY A 185 -3.51 23.66 3.08
CA GLY A 185 -4.58 22.71 2.73
C GLY A 185 -4.27 21.28 3.14
N THR A 186 -5.19 20.40 2.81
CA THR A 186 -5.12 18.97 3.12
C THR A 186 -5.48 18.17 1.87
N LEU A 187 -4.63 17.22 1.52
CA LEU A 187 -4.97 16.15 0.58
C LEU A 187 -5.66 15.05 1.36
N ASP A 188 -6.83 14.61 0.89
CA ASP A 188 -7.63 13.52 1.46
C ASP A 188 -7.94 12.51 0.35
N SER A 189 -7.52 11.26 0.54
CA SER A 189 -7.68 10.22 -0.47
C SER A 189 -8.23 8.93 0.12
N HIS A 190 -9.20 8.34 -0.54
CA HIS A 190 -9.81 7.06 -0.17
C HIS A 190 -9.69 6.07 -1.32
N TYR A 191 -9.18 4.88 -1.04
CA TYR A 191 -8.88 3.88 -2.07
C TYR A 191 -10.10 3.45 -2.88
N PHE A 192 -11.25 3.30 -2.22
CA PHE A 192 -12.55 2.99 -2.85
C PHE A 192 -13.45 4.22 -3.01
N GLY A 193 -12.93 5.39 -2.74
CA GLY A 193 -13.67 6.64 -2.67
C GLY A 193 -13.09 7.73 -3.56
N GLU A 194 -13.36 8.95 -3.16
CA GLU A 194 -12.86 10.16 -3.82
C GLU A 194 -11.45 10.52 -3.31
N VAL A 195 -10.74 11.26 -4.15
CA VAL A 195 -9.54 11.99 -3.74
C VAL A 195 -9.81 13.48 -3.90
N SER A 196 -9.43 14.27 -2.90
CA SER A 196 -9.68 15.70 -2.88
C SER A 196 -8.57 16.49 -2.20
N ILE A 197 -8.49 17.78 -2.53
CA ILE A 197 -7.71 18.76 -1.77
C ILE A 197 -8.70 19.79 -1.22
N ARG A 198 -8.59 20.05 0.09
CA ARG A 198 -9.31 21.10 0.79
C ARG A 198 -8.33 22.17 1.28
N GLY A 199 -8.72 23.42 1.20
CA GLY A 199 -7.89 24.53 1.62
C GLY A 199 -7.87 25.68 0.63
N ARG A 200 -6.75 26.40 0.54
CA ARG A 200 -6.61 27.60 -0.28
C ARG A 200 -6.79 27.35 -1.78
N LEU A 201 -6.27 26.22 -2.29
CA LEU A 201 -6.39 25.80 -3.69
C LEU A 201 -7.10 24.45 -3.78
N PRO A 202 -8.44 24.43 -3.69
CA PRO A 202 -9.19 23.20 -3.58
C PRO A 202 -9.19 22.42 -4.91
N TYR A 203 -9.24 21.10 -4.78
CA TYR A 203 -9.43 20.18 -5.89
C TYR A 203 -10.44 19.11 -5.48
N ARG A 204 -11.36 18.82 -6.36
CA ARG A 204 -12.30 17.69 -6.19
C ARG A 204 -12.06 16.72 -7.33
N GLY A 205 -11.39 15.63 -7.00
CA GLY A 205 -11.30 14.48 -7.88
C GLY A 205 -12.58 13.67 -7.87
N GLY A 206 -12.67 12.75 -8.79
CA GLY A 206 -13.78 11.80 -8.87
C GLY A 206 -13.40 10.43 -8.32
N LYS A 207 -14.31 9.51 -8.58
CA LYS A 207 -14.13 8.07 -8.41
C LYS A 207 -14.24 7.44 -9.80
N ILE A 208 -13.32 6.56 -10.18
CA ILE A 208 -13.45 5.80 -11.41
C ILE A 208 -14.55 4.74 -11.20
N PRO A 209 -15.68 4.80 -11.94
CA PRO A 209 -16.74 3.82 -11.82
C PRO A 209 -16.21 2.40 -12.10
N GLY A 210 -16.61 1.43 -11.29
CA GLY A 210 -16.29 0.02 -11.48
C GLY A 210 -14.87 -0.43 -11.14
N ARG A 211 -13.94 0.49 -10.82
CA ARG A 211 -12.53 0.12 -10.60
C ARG A 211 -12.28 -0.74 -9.36
N TYR A 212 -13.18 -0.70 -8.39
CA TYR A 212 -13.02 -1.36 -7.09
C TYR A 212 -14.29 -2.14 -6.68
N GLN A 213 -15.13 -2.52 -7.64
CA GLN A 213 -16.40 -3.21 -7.35
C GLN A 213 -16.27 -4.72 -7.19
N ASP A 214 -15.10 -5.28 -7.54
CA ASP A 214 -14.86 -6.72 -7.54
C ASP A 214 -13.73 -7.08 -6.55
N GLY A 215 -13.89 -6.72 -5.28
CA GLY A 215 -12.98 -7.10 -4.20
C GLY A 215 -13.64 -8.05 -3.23
#